data_69e0407829d68e7cf1b3219f41848e45
#
_entry.id   69e0407829d68e7cf1b3219f41848e45
#
_cell.length_a   1.000
_cell.length_b   1.000
_cell.length_c   1.000
_cell.angle_alpha   90.00
_cell.angle_beta   90.00
_cell.angle_gamma   90.00
#
_symmetry.space_group_name_H-M   'P 1'
#
loop_
_entity.id
_entity.type
_entity.pdbx_description
1 polymer ?
#
loop_
_entity_poly.entity_id
_entity_poly.type
_entity_poly.pdbx_seq_one_letter_code
_entity_poly.pdbx_strand_id
1 'polypeptide(L)'
;MDKKAPISSTAHNARFIQAGVNAAFQDRIGKATDVEFNFLGPSTDGKGDFVTDQLVEARISSTQQVSDFRGVRLAVISADTWHWTTMATENCADLPQSISMTRDPESMIALASLIVGNMPILRAQQGEHVAIVAVDFHPRLEFRQALLHGLRHSRADEDEKAPTLTLARYLDMDSTEEEPYVHFSDGTTVCFEPADHGVHKISSITPGFSATSILEDAFYLGVENQLYFQGRFPAATIDLDVDKATATVSYRGGQFAAKAVLIATISAEEFTWAWADPSLKDSAAARWAGSLARFGMNEVVPELVRPHLPLQLARRQQLPHLALPILGIWTLAGTTLSDGRVGLVLLDAPELHLPKPTPTATAATLEVSPPDWLDADRARAAYASFRGVDV
;
A
#
# COMPACT_ATOMS: atom_id res chain seq x y z
N MET A 1 -24.73 9.25 -28.22
CA MET A 1 -23.52 10.09 -28.17
C MET A 1 -22.98 10.00 -26.76
N ASP A 2 -22.07 9.03 -26.55
CA ASP A 2 -21.42 8.90 -25.26
C ASP A 2 -20.51 10.13 -25.03
N LYS A 3 -20.79 10.86 -23.96
CA LYS A 3 -19.88 11.91 -23.51
C LYS A 3 -18.55 11.23 -23.16
N LYS A 4 -17.52 11.43 -23.99
CA LYS A 4 -16.15 10.99 -23.64
C LYS A 4 -15.83 11.50 -22.24
N ALA A 5 -15.44 10.59 -21.37
CA ALA A 5 -15.04 10.92 -20.00
C ALA A 5 -13.85 11.91 -20.05
N PRO A 6 -13.76 12.86 -19.11
CA PRO A 6 -12.62 13.76 -19.03
C PRO A 6 -11.30 12.98 -18.94
N ILE A 7 -10.24 13.47 -19.58
CA ILE A 7 -8.89 12.84 -19.59
C ILE A 7 -8.43 12.49 -18.18
N SER A 8 -8.67 13.37 -17.20
CA SER A 8 -8.33 13.13 -15.79
C SER A 8 -9.04 11.91 -15.19
N SER A 9 -10.31 11.68 -15.52
CA SER A 9 -11.04 10.50 -15.03
C SER A 9 -10.56 9.21 -15.70
N THR A 10 -10.15 9.28 -16.97
CA THR A 10 -9.61 8.13 -17.70
C THR A 10 -8.24 7.72 -17.14
N ALA A 11 -7.35 8.68 -16.87
CA ALA A 11 -6.06 8.44 -16.24
C ALA A 11 -6.22 7.86 -14.83
N HIS A 12 -7.14 8.43 -14.03
CA HIS A 12 -7.44 7.94 -12.70
C HIS A 12 -7.93 6.47 -12.73
N ASN A 13 -8.79 6.12 -13.68
CA ASN A 13 -9.32 4.77 -13.80
C ASN A 13 -8.27 3.75 -14.28
N ALA A 14 -7.21 4.17 -14.98
CA ALA A 14 -6.13 3.29 -15.44
C ALA A 14 -5.05 3.03 -14.38
N ARG A 15 -5.09 3.69 -13.23
CA ARG A 15 -4.02 3.63 -12.23
C ARG A 15 -3.70 2.22 -11.70
N PHE A 16 -4.71 1.33 -11.60
CA PHE A 16 -4.47 -0.04 -11.15
C PHE A 16 -3.77 -0.88 -12.22
N ILE A 17 -4.08 -0.65 -13.49
CA ILE A 17 -3.34 -1.27 -14.60
C ILE A 17 -1.88 -0.85 -14.54
N GLN A 18 -1.64 0.46 -14.43
CA GLN A 18 -0.28 1.01 -14.39
C GLN A 18 0.50 0.53 -13.18
N ALA A 19 -0.12 0.47 -12.00
CA ALA A 19 0.53 -0.06 -10.80
C ALA A 19 0.96 -1.52 -10.99
N GLY A 20 0.11 -2.36 -11.59
CA GLY A 20 0.42 -3.73 -11.94
C GLY A 20 1.56 -3.84 -12.94
N VAL A 21 1.53 -3.04 -14.01
CA VAL A 21 2.59 -3.00 -15.03
C VAL A 21 3.93 -2.56 -14.43
N ASN A 22 3.92 -1.50 -13.62
CA ASN A 22 5.13 -1.01 -12.95
C ASN A 22 5.70 -2.03 -11.97
N ALA A 23 4.84 -2.73 -11.22
CA ALA A 23 5.27 -3.80 -10.32
C ALA A 23 5.93 -4.96 -11.09
N ALA A 24 5.29 -5.45 -12.15
CA ALA A 24 5.84 -6.49 -13.00
C ALA A 24 7.15 -6.06 -13.68
N PHE A 25 7.28 -4.79 -14.05
CA PHE A 25 8.52 -4.23 -14.56
C PHE A 25 9.62 -4.20 -13.50
N GLN A 26 9.31 -3.74 -12.28
CA GLN A 26 10.25 -3.76 -11.16
C GLN A 26 10.70 -5.18 -10.79
N ASP A 27 9.80 -6.15 -10.81
CA ASP A 27 10.14 -7.56 -10.59
C ASP A 27 11.08 -8.09 -11.68
N ARG A 28 10.86 -7.66 -12.93
CA ARG A 28 11.69 -8.04 -14.08
C ARG A 28 13.11 -7.49 -14.01
N ILE A 29 13.26 -6.21 -13.64
CA ILE A 29 14.57 -5.55 -13.60
C ILE A 29 15.28 -5.71 -12.23
N GLY A 30 14.54 -6.00 -11.17
CA GLY A 30 15.04 -5.98 -9.80
C GLY A 30 15.32 -4.55 -9.30
N LYS A 31 16.12 -4.44 -8.24
CA LYS A 31 16.53 -3.13 -7.72
C LYS A 31 17.56 -2.51 -8.67
N ALA A 32 17.12 -1.54 -9.48
CA ALA A 32 18.00 -0.81 -10.38
C ALA A 32 19.09 -0.07 -9.57
N THR A 33 20.32 -0.20 -10.04
CA THR A 33 21.51 0.51 -9.50
C THR A 33 21.94 1.64 -10.42
N ASP A 34 21.65 1.50 -11.72
CA ASP A 34 21.93 2.50 -12.74
C ASP A 34 20.95 2.36 -13.91
N VAL A 35 20.62 3.48 -14.57
CA VAL A 35 19.78 3.52 -15.76
C VAL A 35 20.39 4.47 -16.77
N GLU A 36 20.82 3.90 -17.90
CA GLU A 36 21.39 4.65 -19.02
C GLU A 36 20.38 4.77 -20.14
N PHE A 37 20.28 5.95 -20.76
CA PHE A 37 19.41 6.18 -21.90
C PHE A 37 20.23 6.65 -23.11
N ASN A 38 20.07 5.95 -24.23
CA ASN A 38 20.60 6.32 -25.53
C ASN A 38 19.46 6.79 -26.44
N PHE A 39 19.39 8.09 -26.67
CA PHE A 39 18.39 8.71 -27.55
C PHE A 39 18.87 8.66 -29.01
N LEU A 40 18.16 7.93 -29.84
CA LEU A 40 18.52 7.72 -31.25
C LEU A 40 18.03 8.90 -32.11
N GLY A 41 18.95 9.56 -32.81
CA GLY A 41 18.68 10.73 -33.63
C GLY A 41 18.64 12.07 -32.86
N PRO A 42 18.31 13.17 -33.53
CA PRO A 42 18.32 14.50 -32.92
C PRO A 42 17.18 14.66 -31.92
N SER A 43 17.40 15.44 -30.85
CA SER A 43 16.38 15.75 -29.83
C SER A 43 15.41 16.84 -30.26
N THR A 44 15.84 17.72 -31.18
CA THR A 44 15.04 18.82 -31.74
C THR A 44 15.11 18.81 -33.26
N ASP A 45 14.08 19.34 -33.92
CA ASP A 45 14.06 19.55 -35.34
C ASP A 45 14.86 20.82 -35.73
N GLY A 46 14.95 21.08 -37.00
CA GLY A 46 15.65 22.28 -37.53
C GLY A 46 15.05 23.63 -37.12
N LYS A 47 13.88 23.63 -36.43
CA LYS A 47 13.20 24.81 -35.88
C LYS A 47 13.36 24.96 -34.39
N GLY A 48 13.98 23.96 -33.75
CA GLY A 48 14.16 23.92 -32.31
C GLY A 48 13.01 23.24 -31.54
N ASP A 49 11.99 22.73 -32.22
CA ASP A 49 10.92 21.94 -31.61
C ASP A 49 11.41 20.53 -31.31
N PHE A 50 10.88 19.93 -30.23
CA PHE A 50 11.24 18.56 -29.89
C PHE A 50 10.82 17.59 -31.00
N VAL A 51 11.78 16.74 -31.45
CA VAL A 51 11.48 15.71 -32.44
C VAL A 51 10.49 14.74 -31.85
N THR A 52 9.44 14.46 -32.61
CA THR A 52 8.42 13.49 -32.26
C THR A 52 8.95 12.09 -32.41
N ASP A 53 8.46 11.16 -31.56
CA ASP A 53 8.71 9.72 -31.68
C ASP A 53 10.19 9.32 -31.65
N GLN A 54 11.01 10.08 -30.92
CA GLN A 54 12.42 9.73 -30.75
C GLN A 54 12.56 8.35 -30.10
N LEU A 55 13.16 7.42 -30.82
CA LEU A 55 13.47 6.11 -30.29
C LEU A 55 14.52 6.22 -29.18
N VAL A 56 14.37 5.38 -28.18
CA VAL A 56 15.24 5.35 -27.00
C VAL A 56 15.64 3.91 -26.72
N GLU A 57 16.93 3.69 -26.45
CA GLU A 57 17.42 2.46 -25.87
C GLU A 57 17.67 2.72 -24.39
N ALA A 58 17.02 1.97 -23.52
CA ALA A 58 17.19 2.05 -22.08
C ALA A 58 17.95 0.83 -21.60
N ARG A 59 19.14 1.04 -21.00
CA ARG A 59 19.91 0.00 -20.33
C ARG A 59 19.76 0.15 -18.84
N ILE A 60 19.22 -0.87 -18.19
CA ILE A 60 18.97 -0.88 -16.76
C ILE A 60 19.87 -1.91 -16.11
N SER A 61 20.78 -1.44 -15.26
CA SER A 61 21.65 -2.28 -14.47
C SER A 61 21.06 -2.50 -13.08
N SER A 62 21.09 -3.72 -12.61
CA SER A 62 20.74 -4.08 -11.23
C SER A 62 21.81 -4.94 -10.60
N THR A 63 21.68 -5.27 -9.32
CA THR A 63 22.61 -6.16 -8.62
C THR A 63 22.62 -7.58 -9.18
N GLN A 64 21.62 -7.97 -9.97
CA GLN A 64 21.45 -9.33 -10.46
C GLN A 64 21.67 -9.45 -11.99
N GLN A 65 21.32 -8.41 -12.74
CA GLN A 65 21.35 -8.45 -14.20
C GLN A 65 21.43 -7.06 -14.84
N VAL A 66 21.80 -7.05 -16.12
CA VAL A 66 21.63 -5.89 -17.01
C VAL A 66 20.51 -6.24 -18.00
N SER A 67 19.59 -5.32 -18.21
CA SER A 67 18.46 -5.47 -19.11
C SER A 67 18.41 -4.29 -20.08
N ASP A 68 18.34 -4.61 -21.38
CA ASP A 68 18.20 -3.61 -22.44
C ASP A 68 16.74 -3.60 -22.91
N PHE A 69 16.16 -2.41 -23.02
CA PHE A 69 14.80 -2.19 -23.50
C PHE A 69 14.80 -1.17 -24.63
N ARG A 70 13.89 -1.35 -25.57
CA ARG A 70 13.53 -0.29 -26.51
C ARG A 70 12.43 0.56 -25.91
N GLY A 71 12.35 1.80 -26.33
CA GLY A 71 11.32 2.71 -25.89
C GLY A 71 11.14 3.87 -26.86
N VAL A 72 10.22 4.74 -26.52
CA VAL A 72 9.92 5.96 -27.29
C VAL A 72 9.70 7.12 -26.34
N ARG A 73 10.19 8.29 -26.73
CA ARG A 73 9.94 9.52 -25.99
C ARG A 73 8.53 10.03 -26.27
N LEU A 74 7.71 10.10 -25.23
CA LEU A 74 6.31 10.54 -25.32
C LEU A 74 6.12 12.03 -25.02
N ALA A 75 6.96 12.55 -24.14
CA ALA A 75 6.87 13.93 -23.72
C ALA A 75 8.22 14.45 -23.23
N VAL A 76 8.32 15.76 -23.08
CA VAL A 76 9.46 16.43 -22.47
C VAL A 76 8.94 17.40 -21.43
N ILE A 77 9.56 17.40 -20.25
CA ILE A 77 9.33 18.42 -19.23
C ILE A 77 10.44 19.46 -19.34
N SER A 78 10.06 20.69 -19.59
CA SER A 78 10.95 21.86 -19.71
C SER A 78 10.38 23.02 -18.89
N ALA A 79 11.18 23.56 -17.97
CA ALA A 79 10.78 24.72 -17.16
C ALA A 79 9.35 24.62 -16.60
N ASP A 80 9.03 23.54 -15.90
CA ASP A 80 7.71 23.25 -15.28
C ASP A 80 6.54 23.12 -16.28
N THR A 81 6.85 22.85 -17.55
CA THR A 81 5.84 22.61 -18.57
C THR A 81 6.05 21.23 -19.19
N TRP A 82 4.97 20.47 -19.28
CA TRP A 82 4.91 19.19 -19.97
C TRP A 82 4.54 19.40 -21.44
N HIS A 83 5.39 18.96 -22.35
CA HIS A 83 5.18 19.04 -23.80
C HIS A 83 5.03 17.63 -24.37
N TRP A 84 3.86 17.34 -24.95
CA TRP A 84 3.62 16.06 -25.60
C TRP A 84 4.30 15.99 -26.98
N THR A 85 4.75 14.78 -27.36
CA THR A 85 5.15 14.51 -28.76
C THR A 85 3.92 14.33 -29.64
N THR A 86 4.11 14.40 -30.97
CA THR A 86 3.02 14.24 -31.94
C THR A 86 2.34 12.88 -31.81
N MET A 87 3.10 11.81 -31.60
CA MET A 87 2.54 10.45 -31.39
C MET A 87 1.55 10.42 -30.22
N ALA A 88 1.88 11.07 -29.11
CA ALA A 88 0.98 11.12 -27.97
C ALA A 88 -0.31 11.87 -28.29
N THR A 89 -0.23 13.00 -29.01
CA THR A 89 -1.40 13.79 -29.42
C THR A 89 -2.21 13.13 -30.54
N GLU A 90 -1.60 12.37 -31.43
CA GLU A 90 -2.30 11.59 -32.45
C GLU A 90 -3.08 10.42 -31.85
N ASN A 91 -2.51 9.74 -30.84
CA ASN A 91 -3.19 8.66 -30.11
C ASN A 91 -4.31 9.15 -29.18
N CYS A 92 -4.29 10.42 -28.80
CA CYS A 92 -5.29 11.04 -27.95
C CYS A 92 -5.57 12.48 -28.40
N ALA A 93 -6.53 12.66 -29.32
CA ALA A 93 -6.84 13.93 -29.97
C ALA A 93 -7.27 15.08 -29.03
N ASP A 94 -7.65 14.75 -27.80
CA ASP A 94 -8.10 15.75 -26.81
C ASP A 94 -6.94 16.23 -25.89
N LEU A 95 -5.69 15.78 -26.13
CA LEU A 95 -4.53 16.24 -25.38
C LEU A 95 -4.12 17.65 -25.81
N PRO A 96 -4.01 18.61 -24.89
CA PRO A 96 -3.36 19.87 -25.19
C PRO A 96 -1.87 19.62 -25.46
N GLN A 97 -1.28 20.34 -26.43
CA GLN A 97 0.14 20.20 -26.77
C GLN A 97 1.09 20.42 -25.59
N SER A 98 0.70 21.29 -24.65
CA SER A 98 1.46 21.55 -23.44
C SER A 98 0.55 21.76 -22.23
N ILE A 99 1.03 21.35 -21.06
CA ILE A 99 0.32 21.47 -19.79
C ILE A 99 1.30 21.96 -18.72
N SER A 100 0.91 22.98 -17.94
CA SER A 100 1.71 23.43 -16.81
C SER A 100 1.75 22.35 -15.72
N MET A 101 2.94 22.06 -15.19
CA MET A 101 3.19 21.06 -14.14
C MET A 101 2.74 21.49 -12.74
N THR A 102 2.04 22.60 -12.59
CA THR A 102 1.42 23.01 -11.31
C THR A 102 0.35 22.03 -10.82
N ARG A 103 0.01 21.00 -11.63
CA ARG A 103 -0.92 19.92 -11.29
C ARG A 103 -0.18 18.59 -11.33
N ASP A 104 -0.53 17.74 -10.38
CA ASP A 104 -0.12 16.37 -10.12
C ASP A 104 0.65 15.63 -11.26
N PRO A 105 2.00 15.53 -11.16
CA PRO A 105 2.81 14.87 -12.19
C PRO A 105 2.51 13.37 -12.31
N GLU A 106 1.99 12.72 -11.28
CA GLU A 106 1.69 11.28 -11.29
C GLU A 106 0.49 10.97 -12.21
N SER A 107 -0.52 11.84 -12.22
CA SER A 107 -1.64 11.71 -13.16
C SER A 107 -1.19 11.85 -14.62
N MET A 108 -0.17 12.68 -14.88
CA MET A 108 0.38 12.84 -16.25
C MET A 108 1.17 11.59 -16.67
N ILE A 109 1.88 10.94 -15.76
CA ILE A 109 2.57 9.68 -16.01
C ILE A 109 1.55 8.56 -16.27
N ALA A 110 0.48 8.49 -15.48
CA ALA A 110 -0.59 7.54 -15.70
C ALA A 110 -1.23 7.70 -17.08
N LEU A 111 -1.46 8.94 -17.49
CA LEU A 111 -1.98 9.26 -18.80
C LEU A 111 -0.98 8.88 -19.91
N ALA A 112 0.31 9.18 -19.73
CA ALA A 112 1.36 8.80 -20.69
C ALA A 112 1.39 7.28 -20.91
N SER A 113 1.34 6.50 -19.83
CA SER A 113 1.27 5.04 -19.89
C SER A 113 0.04 4.56 -20.65
N LEU A 114 -1.13 5.12 -20.37
CA LEU A 114 -2.39 4.74 -21.02
C LEU A 114 -2.35 4.99 -22.55
N ILE A 115 -1.79 6.11 -23.00
CA ILE A 115 -1.68 6.48 -24.42
C ILE A 115 -0.91 5.41 -25.23
N VAL A 116 0.05 4.74 -24.62
CA VAL A 116 0.91 3.73 -25.25
C VAL A 116 0.54 2.29 -24.83
N GLY A 117 -0.70 2.05 -24.48
CA GLY A 117 -1.17 0.71 -24.13
C GLY A 117 -0.65 0.20 -22.77
N ASN A 118 -0.50 1.10 -21.82
CA ASN A 118 -0.04 0.82 -20.44
C ASN A 118 1.42 0.31 -20.33
N MET A 119 2.31 0.82 -21.17
CA MET A 119 3.76 0.58 -21.00
C MET A 119 4.30 1.26 -19.74
N PRO A 120 5.37 0.73 -19.12
CA PRO A 120 6.10 1.42 -18.06
C PRO A 120 6.65 2.76 -18.54
N ILE A 121 6.57 3.76 -17.68
CA ILE A 121 7.09 5.10 -17.99
C ILE A 121 8.30 5.38 -17.12
N LEU A 122 9.40 5.76 -17.76
CA LEU A 122 10.62 6.19 -17.12
C LEU A 122 10.87 7.68 -17.35
N ARG A 123 11.57 8.30 -16.40
CA ARG A 123 12.07 9.68 -16.52
C ARG A 123 13.56 9.65 -16.83
N ALA A 124 13.96 10.31 -17.90
CA ALA A 124 15.35 10.38 -18.34
C ALA A 124 15.81 11.83 -18.37
N GLN A 125 16.95 12.13 -17.72
CA GLN A 125 17.54 13.46 -17.86
C GLN A 125 18.16 13.61 -19.26
N GLN A 126 17.76 14.65 -20.00
CA GLN A 126 18.26 14.94 -21.33
C GLN A 126 18.68 16.43 -21.39
N GLY A 127 19.93 16.71 -21.03
CA GLY A 127 20.41 18.10 -20.87
C GLY A 127 19.64 18.82 -19.74
N GLU A 128 19.05 19.97 -20.05
CA GLU A 128 18.24 20.75 -19.09
C GLU A 128 16.77 20.25 -18.97
N HIS A 129 16.39 19.23 -19.74
CA HIS A 129 15.04 18.73 -19.82
C HIS A 129 14.92 17.32 -19.22
N VAL A 130 13.70 16.94 -18.83
CA VAL A 130 13.38 15.57 -18.44
C VAL A 130 12.52 14.95 -19.56
N ALA A 131 13.05 13.93 -20.21
CA ALA A 131 12.30 13.15 -21.18
C ALA A 131 11.43 12.11 -20.45
N ILE A 132 10.21 11.95 -20.93
CA ILE A 132 9.25 10.93 -20.50
C ILE A 132 9.29 9.82 -21.55
N VAL A 133 9.77 8.66 -21.14
CA VAL A 133 10.08 7.54 -22.04
C VAL A 133 9.15 6.38 -21.69
N ALA A 134 8.38 5.93 -22.67
CA ALA A 134 7.67 4.66 -22.60
C ALA A 134 8.62 3.53 -22.98
N VAL A 135 8.67 2.49 -22.18
CA VAL A 135 9.52 1.32 -22.40
C VAL A 135 8.68 0.18 -22.94
N ASP A 136 9.12 -0.42 -24.03
CA ASP A 136 8.45 -1.55 -24.68
C ASP A 136 8.52 -2.80 -23.77
N PHE A 137 7.56 -2.88 -22.88
CA PHE A 137 7.39 -3.97 -21.93
C PHE A 137 5.91 -4.22 -21.67
N HIS A 138 5.43 -5.39 -22.06
CA HIS A 138 4.04 -5.82 -21.97
C HIS A 138 3.93 -7.06 -21.07
N PRO A 139 3.81 -6.88 -19.75
CA PRO A 139 3.67 -8.01 -18.84
C PRO A 139 2.28 -8.64 -18.93
N ARG A 140 2.22 -9.92 -18.66
CA ARG A 140 0.96 -10.56 -18.33
C ARG A 140 0.62 -10.23 -16.87
N LEU A 141 -0.42 -9.43 -16.67
CA LEU A 141 -0.88 -9.10 -15.33
C LEU A 141 -1.79 -10.19 -14.77
N GLU A 142 -1.67 -10.40 -13.48
CA GLU A 142 -2.59 -11.22 -12.69
C GLU A 142 -3.52 -10.24 -11.94
N PHE A 143 -4.85 -10.44 -12.06
CA PHE A 143 -5.85 -9.45 -11.64
C PHE A 143 -5.70 -9.02 -10.18
N ARG A 144 -5.68 -9.99 -9.24
CA ARG A 144 -5.60 -9.68 -7.80
C ARG A 144 -4.29 -9.00 -7.42
N GLN A 145 -3.18 -9.41 -8.03
CA GLN A 145 -1.88 -8.78 -7.77
C GLN A 145 -1.84 -7.34 -8.29
N ALA A 146 -2.34 -7.09 -9.51
CA ALA A 146 -2.44 -5.74 -10.06
C ALA A 146 -3.35 -4.84 -9.21
N LEU A 147 -4.47 -5.39 -8.71
CA LEU A 147 -5.39 -4.71 -7.80
C LEU A 147 -4.68 -4.29 -6.49
N LEU A 148 -3.97 -5.21 -5.85
CA LEU A 148 -3.23 -4.93 -4.62
C LEU A 148 -2.10 -3.91 -4.84
N HIS A 149 -1.38 -4.00 -5.95
CA HIS A 149 -0.40 -2.98 -6.33
C HIS A 149 -1.06 -1.61 -6.52
N GLY A 150 -2.25 -1.56 -7.11
CA GLY A 150 -3.05 -0.34 -7.23
C GLY A 150 -3.42 0.26 -5.87
N LEU A 151 -3.83 -0.57 -4.91
CA LEU A 151 -4.18 -0.14 -3.56
C LEU A 151 -2.99 0.47 -2.80
N ARG A 152 -1.76 0.04 -3.07
CA ARG A 152 -0.54 0.65 -2.48
C ARG A 152 -0.34 2.11 -2.87
N HIS A 153 -0.98 2.56 -3.94
CA HIS A 153 -0.92 3.94 -4.43
C HIS A 153 -2.26 4.66 -4.30
N SER A 154 -3.28 4.00 -3.73
CA SER A 154 -4.61 4.60 -3.54
C SER A 154 -4.62 5.57 -2.37
N ARG A 155 -5.24 6.74 -2.59
CA ARG A 155 -5.43 7.78 -1.57
C ARG A 155 -6.79 7.60 -0.88
N ALA A 156 -6.92 8.19 0.30
CA ALA A 156 -8.15 8.07 1.09
C ALA A 156 -9.41 8.63 0.37
N ASP A 157 -9.23 9.68 -0.42
CA ASP A 157 -10.28 10.41 -1.15
C ASP A 157 -10.57 9.86 -2.55
N GLU A 158 -9.91 8.80 -3.00
CA GLU A 158 -10.06 8.25 -4.35
C GLU A 158 -11.01 7.06 -4.40
N ASP A 159 -11.84 7.00 -5.46
CA ASP A 159 -12.69 5.84 -5.74
C ASP A 159 -11.86 4.64 -6.20
N GLU A 160 -12.16 3.45 -5.69
CA GLU A 160 -11.46 2.20 -6.03
C GLU A 160 -12.29 1.28 -6.93
N LYS A 161 -13.61 1.51 -7.06
CA LYS A 161 -14.50 0.67 -7.88
C LYS A 161 -14.24 0.88 -9.38
N ALA A 162 -14.21 2.12 -9.84
CA ALA A 162 -14.00 2.41 -11.25
C ALA A 162 -12.63 1.93 -11.79
N PRO A 163 -11.49 2.12 -11.09
CA PRO A 163 -10.22 1.52 -11.47
C PRO A 163 -10.22 -0.01 -11.50
N THR A 164 -10.90 -0.67 -10.55
CA THR A 164 -11.03 -2.13 -10.52
C THR A 164 -11.76 -2.65 -11.75
N LEU A 165 -12.91 -2.06 -12.10
CA LEU A 165 -13.67 -2.42 -13.29
C LEU A 165 -12.89 -2.12 -14.58
N THR A 166 -12.06 -1.08 -14.57
CA THR A 166 -11.20 -0.75 -15.72
C THR A 166 -10.06 -1.77 -15.88
N LEU A 167 -9.46 -2.23 -14.78
CA LEU A 167 -8.47 -3.29 -14.78
C LEU A 167 -9.07 -4.61 -15.29
N ALA A 168 -10.27 -4.99 -14.82
CA ALA A 168 -10.96 -6.19 -15.29
C ALA A 168 -11.20 -6.16 -16.81
N ARG A 169 -11.72 -5.04 -17.32
CA ARG A 169 -11.92 -4.85 -18.77
C ARG A 169 -10.61 -4.93 -19.58
N TYR A 170 -9.53 -4.37 -19.04
CA TYR A 170 -8.20 -4.46 -19.67
C TYR A 170 -7.71 -5.92 -19.77
N LEU A 171 -8.09 -6.78 -18.84
CA LEU A 171 -7.74 -8.19 -18.79
C LEU A 171 -8.76 -9.10 -19.50
N ASP A 172 -9.71 -8.52 -20.24
CA ASP A 172 -10.82 -9.25 -20.90
C ASP A 172 -11.64 -10.12 -19.93
N MET A 173 -11.84 -9.62 -18.70
CA MET A 173 -12.62 -10.29 -17.67
C MET A 173 -14.05 -9.78 -17.63
N ASP A 174 -14.98 -10.70 -17.65
CA ASP A 174 -16.40 -10.39 -17.35
C ASP A 174 -16.59 -10.10 -15.88
N SER A 175 -17.52 -9.20 -15.57
CA SER A 175 -17.90 -8.87 -14.21
C SER A 175 -19.42 -8.79 -14.06
N THR A 176 -19.92 -9.24 -12.90
CA THR A 176 -21.31 -9.12 -12.49
C THR A 176 -21.38 -8.34 -11.19
N GLU A 177 -22.15 -7.24 -11.19
CA GLU A 177 -22.32 -6.40 -10.01
C GLU A 177 -23.55 -6.85 -9.20
N GLU A 178 -23.33 -7.16 -7.93
CA GLU A 178 -24.36 -7.50 -6.94
C GLU A 178 -24.00 -6.77 -5.63
N GLU A 179 -24.42 -5.52 -5.53
CA GLU A 179 -23.97 -4.64 -4.44
C GLU A 179 -24.13 -5.25 -3.05
N PRO A 180 -23.08 -5.17 -2.19
CA PRO A 180 -21.82 -4.43 -2.36
C PRO A 180 -20.73 -5.20 -3.12
N TYR A 181 -21.03 -6.34 -3.71
CA TYR A 181 -20.06 -7.25 -4.33
C TYR A 181 -19.99 -7.06 -5.83
N VAL A 182 -18.79 -7.30 -6.36
CA VAL A 182 -18.55 -7.49 -7.80
C VAL A 182 -17.82 -8.82 -7.97
N HIS A 183 -18.42 -9.68 -8.79
CA HIS A 183 -17.90 -11.02 -9.10
C HIS A 183 -17.21 -10.98 -10.47
N PHE A 184 -16.03 -11.55 -10.57
CA PHE A 184 -15.23 -11.59 -11.79
C PHE A 184 -15.11 -13.01 -12.33
N SER A 185 -14.90 -13.15 -13.64
CA SER A 185 -14.87 -14.44 -14.34
C SER A 185 -13.72 -15.37 -13.95
N ASP A 186 -12.68 -14.86 -13.28
CA ASP A 186 -11.59 -15.65 -12.69
C ASP A 186 -11.92 -16.24 -11.32
N GLY A 187 -13.14 -16.03 -10.82
CA GLY A 187 -13.61 -16.43 -9.49
C GLY A 187 -13.29 -15.44 -8.37
N THR A 188 -12.67 -14.30 -8.69
CA THR A 188 -12.45 -13.24 -7.70
C THR A 188 -13.77 -12.52 -7.39
N THR A 189 -14.01 -12.26 -6.13
CA THR A 189 -15.10 -11.38 -5.66
C THR A 189 -14.48 -10.22 -4.88
N VAL A 190 -14.89 -9.01 -5.19
CA VAL A 190 -14.45 -7.79 -4.50
C VAL A 190 -15.65 -7.14 -3.83
N CYS A 191 -15.56 -6.87 -2.54
CA CYS A 191 -16.56 -6.12 -1.78
C CYS A 191 -16.18 -4.64 -1.76
N PHE A 192 -17.13 -3.79 -2.10
CA PHE A 192 -16.97 -2.33 -2.09
C PHE A 192 -17.87 -1.70 -1.04
N GLU A 193 -17.29 -0.98 -0.11
CA GLU A 193 -18.03 -0.19 0.87
C GLU A 193 -18.06 1.28 0.47
N PRO A 194 -19.21 1.95 0.60
CA PRO A 194 -19.28 3.38 0.42
C PRO A 194 -18.47 4.09 1.51
N ALA A 195 -17.66 5.06 1.09
CA ALA A 195 -16.90 5.93 1.95
C ALA A 195 -17.37 7.39 1.80
N ASP A 196 -16.75 8.30 2.55
CA ASP A 196 -17.06 9.71 2.46
C ASP A 196 -16.94 10.24 1.02
N HIS A 197 -17.73 11.26 0.70
CA HIS A 197 -17.76 11.91 -0.62
C HIS A 197 -18.25 11.03 -1.79
N GLY A 198 -18.93 9.90 -1.52
CA GLY A 198 -19.53 9.06 -2.56
C GLY A 198 -18.52 8.19 -3.31
N VAL A 199 -17.34 8.01 -2.77
CA VAL A 199 -16.33 7.05 -3.29
C VAL A 199 -16.58 5.66 -2.72
N HIS A 200 -16.10 4.64 -3.42
CA HIS A 200 -16.16 3.25 -2.98
C HIS A 200 -14.76 2.75 -2.63
N LYS A 201 -14.64 2.11 -1.49
CA LYS A 201 -13.39 1.48 -1.03
C LYS A 201 -13.52 -0.02 -1.02
N ILE A 202 -12.47 -0.71 -1.43
CA ILE A 202 -12.39 -2.16 -1.34
C ILE A 202 -12.25 -2.55 0.13
N SER A 203 -13.21 -3.31 0.65
CA SER A 203 -13.18 -3.84 2.02
C SER A 203 -12.70 -5.29 2.09
N SER A 204 -12.89 -6.07 1.02
CA SER A 204 -12.35 -7.43 0.94
C SER A 204 -12.19 -7.88 -0.50
N ILE A 205 -11.28 -8.85 -0.69
CA ILE A 205 -11.03 -9.54 -1.96
C ILE A 205 -11.03 -11.04 -1.66
N THR A 206 -11.89 -11.81 -2.31
CA THR A 206 -12.01 -13.26 -2.15
C THR A 206 -11.66 -13.96 -3.48
N PRO A 207 -10.89 -15.05 -3.49
CA PRO A 207 -10.26 -15.72 -2.34
C PRO A 207 -9.09 -14.92 -1.74
N GLY A 208 -9.00 -14.95 -0.41
CA GLY A 208 -8.01 -14.24 0.39
C GLY A 208 -8.40 -14.26 1.87
N PHE A 209 -7.52 -13.80 2.75
CA PHE A 209 -7.88 -13.59 4.15
C PHE A 209 -8.61 -12.25 4.30
N SER A 210 -9.65 -12.21 5.12
CA SER A 210 -10.23 -10.93 5.54
C SER A 210 -9.51 -10.40 6.79
N ALA A 211 -9.40 -9.08 6.91
CA ALA A 211 -8.93 -8.45 8.15
C ALA A 211 -9.78 -8.90 9.34
N THR A 212 -11.10 -9.05 9.14
CA THR A 212 -12.05 -9.53 10.14
C THR A 212 -11.65 -10.92 10.66
N SER A 213 -11.38 -11.88 9.78
CA SER A 213 -11.01 -13.25 10.21
C SER A 213 -9.70 -13.29 10.99
N ILE A 214 -8.73 -12.44 10.63
CA ILE A 214 -7.47 -12.32 11.37
C ILE A 214 -7.72 -11.73 12.77
N LEU A 215 -8.59 -10.73 12.87
CA LEU A 215 -8.95 -10.09 14.15
C LEU A 215 -9.74 -11.03 15.06
N GLU A 216 -10.68 -11.80 14.50
CA GLU A 216 -11.42 -12.83 15.24
C GLU A 216 -10.46 -13.81 15.91
N ASP A 217 -9.54 -14.36 15.13
CA ASP A 217 -8.57 -15.33 15.66
C ASP A 217 -7.62 -14.72 16.71
N ALA A 218 -7.36 -13.40 16.66
CA ALA A 218 -6.44 -12.71 17.57
C ALA A 218 -7.11 -12.04 18.77
N PHE A 219 -8.43 -11.83 18.75
CA PHE A 219 -9.12 -10.91 19.66
C PHE A 219 -8.83 -11.21 21.14
N TYR A 220 -9.24 -12.35 21.64
CA TYR A 220 -9.11 -12.66 23.08
C TYR A 220 -7.67 -12.83 23.54
N LEU A 221 -6.77 -13.32 22.69
CA LEU A 221 -5.36 -13.39 23.05
C LEU A 221 -4.74 -11.99 23.14
N GLY A 222 -5.13 -11.08 22.26
CA GLY A 222 -4.77 -9.66 22.34
C GLY A 222 -5.33 -8.99 23.61
N VAL A 223 -6.59 -9.26 23.96
CA VAL A 223 -7.22 -8.78 25.20
C VAL A 223 -6.47 -9.29 26.44
N GLU A 224 -6.16 -10.59 26.53
CA GLU A 224 -5.43 -11.16 27.67
C GLU A 224 -4.05 -10.51 27.83
N ASN A 225 -3.30 -10.34 26.73
CA ASN A 225 -2.01 -9.68 26.76
C ASN A 225 -2.13 -8.20 27.23
N GLN A 226 -3.14 -7.50 26.75
CA GLN A 226 -3.36 -6.11 27.15
C GLN A 226 -3.77 -5.96 28.62
N LEU A 227 -4.64 -6.85 29.12
CA LEU A 227 -5.02 -6.90 30.54
C LEU A 227 -3.80 -7.25 31.41
N TYR A 228 -2.99 -8.22 30.99
CA TYR A 228 -1.76 -8.60 31.69
C TYR A 228 -0.78 -7.42 31.75
N PHE A 229 -0.54 -6.73 30.61
CA PHE A 229 0.34 -5.58 30.54
C PHE A 229 -0.12 -4.45 31.47
N GLN A 230 -1.40 -4.06 31.37
CA GLN A 230 -1.96 -2.98 32.18
C GLN A 230 -1.96 -3.31 33.69
N GLY A 231 -2.29 -4.54 34.04
CA GLY A 231 -2.34 -4.97 35.44
C GLY A 231 -0.95 -5.09 36.08
N ARG A 232 0.04 -5.55 35.32
CA ARG A 232 1.40 -5.75 35.84
C ARG A 232 2.25 -4.51 35.79
N PHE A 233 2.04 -3.63 34.82
CA PHE A 233 2.84 -2.41 34.57
C PHE A 233 1.93 -1.18 34.50
N PRO A 234 1.25 -0.84 35.60
CA PRO A 234 0.30 0.28 35.61
C PRO A 234 1.00 1.60 35.29
N ALA A 235 0.36 2.42 34.45
CA ALA A 235 0.87 3.70 33.98
C ALA A 235 2.26 3.62 33.31
N ALA A 236 2.53 2.51 32.62
CA ALA A 236 3.77 2.35 31.89
C ALA A 236 3.94 3.45 30.83
N THR A 237 5.16 3.97 30.75
CA THR A 237 5.60 4.87 29.66
C THR A 237 6.63 4.15 28.81
N ILE A 238 6.60 4.42 27.51
CA ILE A 238 7.46 3.76 26.53
C ILE A 238 8.41 4.81 25.95
N ASP A 239 9.70 4.62 26.14
CA ASP A 239 10.76 5.38 25.49
C ASP A 239 11.39 4.54 24.39
N LEU A 240 11.13 4.92 23.13
CA LEU A 240 11.48 4.16 21.93
C LEU A 240 12.77 4.67 21.31
N ASP A 241 13.76 3.79 21.18
CA ASP A 241 14.93 4.00 20.33
C ASP A 241 14.64 3.43 18.94
N VAL A 242 14.27 4.31 18.01
CA VAL A 242 13.84 3.93 16.65
C VAL A 242 14.98 3.29 15.86
N ASP A 243 16.22 3.71 16.11
CA ASP A 243 17.40 3.26 15.37
C ASP A 243 17.87 1.88 15.85
N LYS A 244 17.67 1.56 17.12
CA LYS A 244 18.04 0.27 17.69
C LYS A 244 16.93 -0.76 17.74
N ALA A 245 15.69 -0.38 17.42
CA ALA A 245 14.51 -1.23 17.57
C ALA A 245 14.34 -1.76 19.01
N THR A 246 14.57 -0.90 19.99
CA THR A 246 14.43 -1.22 21.43
C THR A 246 13.59 -0.15 22.11
N ALA A 247 12.94 -0.55 23.19
CA ALA A 247 12.21 0.40 24.04
C ALA A 247 12.53 0.18 25.51
N THR A 248 12.56 1.26 26.28
CA THR A 248 12.56 1.19 27.73
C THR A 248 11.12 1.35 28.22
N VAL A 249 10.61 0.34 28.89
CA VAL A 249 9.30 0.37 29.54
C VAL A 249 9.49 0.78 31.00
N SER A 250 9.04 1.98 31.35
CA SER A 250 9.14 2.50 32.71
C SER A 250 7.77 2.50 33.38
N TYR A 251 7.68 1.99 34.62
CA TYR A 251 6.44 1.93 35.39
C TYR A 251 6.73 2.19 36.88
N ARG A 252 5.70 2.27 37.72
CA ARG A 252 5.85 2.62 39.13
C ARG A 252 6.82 1.71 39.92
N GLY A 253 6.96 0.42 39.50
CA GLY A 253 7.80 -0.56 40.17
C GLY A 253 9.23 -0.70 39.61
N GLY A 254 9.59 0.04 38.57
CA GLY A 254 10.90 -0.06 37.92
C GLY A 254 10.86 0.18 36.41
N GLN A 255 11.82 -0.41 35.74
CA GLN A 255 11.90 -0.37 34.27
C GLN A 255 12.50 -1.67 33.73
N PHE A 256 12.20 -1.98 32.49
CA PHE A 256 12.85 -3.06 31.73
C PHE A 256 13.01 -2.67 30.25
N ALA A 257 13.93 -3.35 29.57
CA ALA A 257 14.15 -3.17 28.14
C ALA A 257 13.30 -4.20 27.36
N ALA A 258 12.72 -3.77 26.24
CA ALA A 258 12.01 -4.63 25.30
C ALA A 258 12.55 -4.44 23.88
N LYS A 259 12.45 -5.47 23.05
CA LYS A 259 12.50 -5.29 21.59
C LYS A 259 11.25 -4.55 21.17
N ALA A 260 11.38 -3.66 20.19
CA ALA A 260 10.28 -2.83 19.75
C ALA A 260 10.12 -2.87 18.23
N VAL A 261 8.89 -3.08 17.76
CA VAL A 261 8.52 -2.98 16.35
C VAL A 261 7.55 -1.83 16.20
N LEU A 262 7.97 -0.76 15.55
CA LEU A 262 7.10 0.36 15.21
C LEU A 262 6.24 -0.07 14.01
N ILE A 263 4.94 -0.25 14.22
CA ILE A 263 4.02 -0.77 13.19
C ILE A 263 3.29 0.34 12.44
N ALA A 264 3.02 1.46 13.10
CA ALA A 264 2.31 2.58 12.49
C ALA A 264 2.62 3.89 13.20
N THR A 265 2.34 5.00 12.50
CA THR A 265 2.33 6.34 13.05
C THR A 265 0.94 6.96 12.92
N ILE A 266 0.57 7.79 13.88
CA ILE A 266 -0.71 8.51 13.89
C ILE A 266 -0.41 10.00 13.92
N SER A 267 -0.91 10.72 12.94
CA SER A 267 -1.04 12.19 12.95
C SER A 267 -2.47 12.59 13.36
N ALA A 268 -2.84 13.87 13.23
CA ALA A 268 -4.13 14.38 13.69
C ALA A 268 -5.34 13.59 13.16
N GLU A 269 -5.33 13.20 11.88
CA GLU A 269 -6.48 12.54 11.21
C GLU A 269 -6.09 11.31 10.41
N GLU A 270 -4.80 10.96 10.39
CA GLU A 270 -4.27 9.91 9.52
C GLU A 270 -3.53 8.83 10.32
N PHE A 271 -3.81 7.60 9.97
CA PHE A 271 -3.06 6.41 10.33
C PHE A 271 -2.16 6.01 9.15
N THR A 272 -0.87 5.89 9.40
CA THR A 272 0.12 5.47 8.39
C THR A 272 0.86 4.24 8.87
N TRP A 273 0.86 3.17 8.08
CA TRP A 273 1.71 2.02 8.39
C TRP A 273 3.19 2.42 8.36
N ALA A 274 3.98 1.98 9.34
CA ALA A 274 5.39 2.38 9.44
C ALA A 274 6.24 1.98 8.23
N TRP A 275 5.86 0.93 7.51
CA TRP A 275 6.53 0.54 6.27
C TRP A 275 6.33 1.56 5.12
N ALA A 276 5.30 2.38 5.20
CA ALA A 276 4.95 3.38 4.19
C ALA A 276 5.42 4.80 4.57
N ASP A 277 5.82 5.01 5.82
CA ASP A 277 6.27 6.31 6.30
C ASP A 277 7.69 6.64 5.80
N PRO A 278 7.86 7.65 4.93
CA PRO A 278 9.18 7.97 4.37
C PRO A 278 10.22 8.36 5.44
N SER A 279 9.78 8.94 6.56
CA SER A 279 10.66 9.34 7.66
C SER A 279 11.25 8.15 8.44
N LEU A 280 10.65 6.97 8.28
CA LEU A 280 11.02 5.73 8.95
C LEU A 280 11.70 4.71 8.04
N LYS A 281 11.93 5.04 6.77
CA LYS A 281 12.41 4.11 5.73
C LYS A 281 13.65 3.31 6.12
N ASP A 282 14.59 3.94 6.81
CA ASP A 282 15.85 3.32 7.20
C ASP A 282 15.88 2.91 8.69
N SER A 283 14.77 3.08 9.39
CA SER A 283 14.63 2.79 10.80
C SER A 283 14.68 1.29 11.09
N ALA A 284 15.46 0.88 12.07
CA ALA A 284 15.48 -0.52 12.51
C ALA A 284 14.14 -0.96 13.11
N ALA A 285 13.45 -0.07 13.85
CA ALA A 285 12.16 -0.35 14.47
C ALA A 285 11.04 -0.55 13.44
N ALA A 286 11.07 0.15 12.29
CA ALA A 286 10.07 0.02 11.23
C ALA A 286 10.36 -1.12 10.24
N ARG A 287 11.56 -1.70 10.26
CA ARG A 287 11.96 -2.75 9.29
C ARG A 287 11.01 -3.94 9.26
N TRP A 288 10.56 -4.41 10.42
CA TRP A 288 9.65 -5.54 10.53
C TRP A 288 8.22 -5.22 10.05
N ALA A 289 7.83 -3.94 10.06
CA ALA A 289 6.53 -3.53 9.53
C ALA A 289 6.36 -3.86 8.03
N GLY A 290 7.44 -3.94 7.27
CA GLY A 290 7.42 -4.41 5.88
C GLY A 290 6.89 -5.84 5.71
N SER A 291 6.91 -6.67 6.76
CA SER A 291 6.32 -8.00 6.75
C SER A 291 4.79 -7.94 6.72
N LEU A 292 4.18 -6.90 7.27
CA LEU A 292 2.73 -6.68 7.21
C LEU A 292 2.28 -6.43 5.76
N ALA A 293 2.99 -5.56 5.04
CA ALA A 293 2.68 -5.32 3.63
C ALA A 293 2.88 -6.58 2.78
N ARG A 294 3.94 -7.36 3.03
CA ARG A 294 4.17 -8.64 2.34
C ARG A 294 3.08 -9.66 2.64
N PHE A 295 2.67 -9.78 3.89
CA PHE A 295 1.54 -10.63 4.26
C PHE A 295 0.27 -10.18 3.53
N GLY A 296 -0.04 -8.87 3.53
CA GLY A 296 -1.18 -8.31 2.82
C GLY A 296 -1.16 -8.61 1.32
N MET A 297 0.02 -8.54 0.68
CA MET A 297 0.17 -8.90 -0.75
C MET A 297 -0.02 -10.40 -1.00
N ASN A 298 0.53 -11.27 -0.15
CA ASN A 298 0.48 -12.71 -0.33
C ASN A 298 -0.90 -13.29 -0.01
N GLU A 299 -1.51 -12.81 1.08
CA GLU A 299 -2.78 -13.33 1.61
C GLU A 299 -3.99 -12.50 1.16
N VAL A 300 -3.75 -11.50 0.31
CA VAL A 300 -4.78 -10.65 -0.31
C VAL A 300 -5.59 -9.87 0.75
N VAL A 301 -4.90 -9.18 1.67
CA VAL A 301 -5.53 -8.35 2.72
C VAL A 301 -5.36 -6.86 2.38
N PRO A 302 -6.41 -6.19 1.86
CA PRO A 302 -6.33 -4.81 1.36
C PRO A 302 -5.83 -3.80 2.39
N GLU A 303 -6.23 -3.94 3.64
CA GLU A 303 -5.91 -3.00 4.73
C GLU A 303 -4.40 -2.97 5.05
N LEU A 304 -3.69 -4.07 4.82
CA LEU A 304 -2.25 -4.18 5.07
C LEU A 304 -1.40 -3.66 3.91
N VAL A 305 -2.00 -3.46 2.74
CA VAL A 305 -1.29 -2.94 1.55
C VAL A 305 -1.53 -1.46 1.31
N ARG A 306 -2.60 -0.88 1.84
CA ARG A 306 -2.81 0.58 1.80
C ARG A 306 -1.85 1.28 2.75
N PRO A 307 -1.05 2.25 2.25
CA PRO A 307 -0.07 2.95 3.09
C PRO A 307 -0.72 3.82 4.16
N HIS A 308 -1.80 4.49 3.78
CA HIS A 308 -2.48 5.51 4.57
C HIS A 308 -3.97 5.23 4.67
N LEU A 309 -4.54 5.42 5.85
CA LEU A 309 -5.97 5.28 6.08
C LEU A 309 -6.47 6.42 7.00
N PRO A 310 -7.72 6.85 6.86
CA PRO A 310 -8.32 7.76 7.82
C PRO A 310 -8.24 7.16 9.23
N LEU A 311 -7.81 7.95 10.22
CA LEU A 311 -7.63 7.48 11.59
C LEU A 311 -8.91 6.88 12.18
N GLN A 312 -10.07 7.46 11.86
CA GLN A 312 -11.36 6.94 12.34
C GLN A 312 -11.67 5.55 11.78
N LEU A 313 -11.31 5.31 10.51
CA LEU A 313 -11.47 3.99 9.90
C LEU A 313 -10.52 2.97 10.56
N ALA A 314 -9.25 3.33 10.72
CA ALA A 314 -8.27 2.46 11.36
C ALA A 314 -8.65 2.08 12.80
N ARG A 315 -9.24 3.03 13.55
CA ARG A 315 -9.76 2.78 14.92
C ARG A 315 -10.98 1.88 14.91
N ARG A 316 -11.97 2.16 14.05
CA ARG A 316 -13.21 1.38 13.93
C ARG A 316 -12.91 -0.08 13.55
N GLN A 317 -12.00 -0.28 12.63
CA GLN A 317 -11.58 -1.61 12.15
C GLN A 317 -10.46 -2.23 12.99
N GLN A 318 -9.99 -1.58 14.06
CA GLN A 318 -8.92 -2.08 14.93
C GLN A 318 -7.64 -2.49 14.17
N LEU A 319 -7.29 -1.80 13.10
CA LEU A 319 -6.21 -2.19 12.19
C LEU A 319 -4.85 -2.48 12.87
N PRO A 320 -4.41 -1.75 13.93
CA PRO A 320 -3.16 -2.09 14.61
C PRO A 320 -3.11 -3.51 15.17
N HIS A 321 -4.28 -4.08 15.53
CA HIS A 321 -4.36 -5.42 16.08
C HIS A 321 -4.11 -6.53 15.05
N LEU A 322 -4.22 -6.23 13.74
CA LEU A 322 -3.81 -7.16 12.67
C LEU A 322 -2.33 -7.54 12.79
N ALA A 323 -1.50 -6.62 13.28
CA ALA A 323 -0.07 -6.85 13.40
C ALA A 323 0.28 -7.88 14.49
N LEU A 324 -0.58 -8.06 15.51
CA LEU A 324 -0.33 -8.95 16.64
C LEU A 324 -0.08 -10.41 16.19
N PRO A 325 -1.05 -11.08 15.53
CA PRO A 325 -0.87 -12.47 15.11
C PRO A 325 0.13 -12.60 13.96
N ILE A 326 0.20 -11.62 13.05
CA ILE A 326 1.09 -11.68 11.87
C ILE A 326 2.56 -11.62 12.28
N LEU A 327 2.90 -10.80 13.29
CA LEU A 327 4.27 -10.66 13.80
C LEU A 327 4.55 -11.55 15.02
N GLY A 328 3.52 -12.18 15.61
CA GLY A 328 3.64 -13.01 16.80
C GLY A 328 4.03 -12.23 18.06
N ILE A 329 3.80 -10.92 18.10
CA ILE A 329 4.10 -10.03 19.23
C ILE A 329 2.79 -9.44 19.73
N TRP A 330 2.44 -9.69 20.98
CA TRP A 330 1.07 -9.49 21.47
C TRP A 330 0.85 -8.25 22.34
N THR A 331 1.92 -7.56 22.77
CA THR A 331 1.80 -6.34 23.58
C THR A 331 1.86 -5.12 22.66
N LEU A 332 0.75 -4.42 22.53
CA LEU A 332 0.63 -3.16 21.77
C LEU A 332 0.65 -1.97 22.73
N ALA A 333 1.48 -0.98 22.43
CA ALA A 333 1.56 0.26 23.19
C ALA A 333 1.70 1.48 22.29
N GLY A 334 1.35 2.67 22.81
CA GLY A 334 1.58 3.96 22.17
C GLY A 334 2.79 4.66 22.78
N THR A 335 3.53 5.38 21.95
CA THR A 335 4.61 6.28 22.38
C THR A 335 4.59 7.57 21.58
N THR A 336 5.19 8.63 22.10
CA THR A 336 5.35 9.88 21.35
C THR A 336 6.71 9.86 20.67
N LEU A 337 6.71 10.06 19.35
CA LEU A 337 7.93 10.15 18.54
C LEU A 337 8.57 11.54 18.67
N SER A 338 9.82 11.68 18.23
CA SER A 338 10.58 12.94 18.29
C SER A 338 9.94 14.10 17.51
N ASP A 339 9.13 13.79 16.52
CA ASP A 339 8.37 14.75 15.69
C ASP A 339 6.97 15.09 16.25
N GLY A 340 6.61 14.54 17.41
CA GLY A 340 5.34 14.78 18.11
C GLY A 340 4.19 13.88 17.65
N ARG A 341 4.37 13.03 16.65
CA ARG A 341 3.37 12.03 16.27
C ARG A 341 3.31 10.89 17.29
N VAL A 342 2.19 10.18 17.30
CA VAL A 342 2.06 8.96 18.11
C VAL A 342 2.57 7.77 17.29
N GLY A 343 3.55 7.06 17.82
CA GLY A 343 3.98 5.76 17.30
C GLY A 343 3.24 4.62 17.98
N LEU A 344 2.74 3.67 17.20
CA LEU A 344 2.20 2.41 17.70
C LEU A 344 3.28 1.34 17.60
N VAL A 345 3.61 0.76 18.76
CA VAL A 345 4.73 -0.19 18.89
C VAL A 345 4.26 -1.51 19.47
N LEU A 346 4.77 -2.59 18.89
CA LEU A 346 4.69 -3.91 19.51
C LEU A 346 5.95 -4.14 20.34
N LEU A 347 5.78 -4.64 21.55
CA LEU A 347 6.84 -4.85 22.53
C LEU A 347 7.02 -6.33 22.81
N ASP A 348 8.26 -6.81 22.76
CA ASP A 348 8.64 -8.20 23.10
C ASP A 348 9.75 -8.20 24.16
N ALA A 349 9.41 -8.75 25.31
CA ALA A 349 10.33 -8.96 26.44
C ALA A 349 9.83 -10.13 27.30
N PRO A 350 10.70 -10.87 28.02
CA PRO A 350 10.27 -11.95 28.89
C PRO A 350 9.20 -11.56 29.94
N GLU A 351 9.26 -10.31 30.40
CA GLU A 351 8.32 -9.72 31.36
C GLU A 351 6.90 -9.58 30.81
N LEU A 352 6.77 -9.54 29.47
CA LEU A 352 5.51 -9.37 28.74
C LEU A 352 4.87 -10.71 28.32
N HIS A 353 5.60 -11.81 28.44
CA HIS A 353 5.07 -13.11 28.07
C HIS A 353 4.01 -13.56 29.07
N LEU A 354 2.87 -13.97 28.56
CA LEU A 354 1.76 -14.48 29.40
C LEU A 354 2.18 -15.72 30.20
N PRO A 355 1.85 -15.78 31.50
CA PRO A 355 2.01 -16.99 32.26
C PRO A 355 1.04 -18.08 31.78
N LYS A 356 1.12 -19.26 32.35
CA LYS A 356 0.10 -20.29 32.12
C LYS A 356 -1.29 -19.74 32.46
N PRO A 357 -2.32 -20.12 31.69
CA PRO A 357 -3.67 -19.62 31.93
C PRO A 357 -4.17 -20.06 33.31
N THR A 358 -4.94 -19.16 33.92
CA THR A 358 -5.67 -19.46 35.18
C THR A 358 -7.16 -19.24 34.96
N PRO A 359 -8.05 -19.96 35.67
CA PRO A 359 -9.49 -19.77 35.52
C PRO A 359 -9.92 -18.28 35.67
N THR A 360 -9.30 -17.56 36.61
CA THR A 360 -9.60 -16.15 36.87
C THR A 360 -9.17 -15.26 35.70
N ALA A 361 -7.97 -15.48 35.15
CA ALA A 361 -7.49 -14.70 34.00
C ALA A 361 -8.32 -14.99 32.73
N THR A 362 -8.63 -16.29 32.51
CA THR A 362 -9.49 -16.73 31.41
C THR A 362 -10.88 -16.07 31.49
N ALA A 363 -11.52 -16.14 32.68
CA ALA A 363 -12.83 -15.54 32.89
C ALA A 363 -12.81 -14.02 32.64
N ALA A 364 -11.83 -13.29 33.19
CA ALA A 364 -11.69 -11.87 32.98
C ALA A 364 -11.46 -11.47 31.49
N THR A 365 -10.74 -12.32 30.75
CA THR A 365 -10.53 -12.14 29.31
C THR A 365 -11.84 -12.30 28.54
N LEU A 366 -12.61 -13.35 28.85
CA LEU A 366 -13.85 -13.68 28.16
C LEU A 366 -15.05 -12.78 28.54
N GLU A 367 -14.95 -12.01 29.64
CA GLU A 367 -15.91 -10.96 29.99
C GLU A 367 -15.86 -9.77 29.00
N VAL A 368 -14.75 -9.59 28.29
CA VAL A 368 -14.64 -8.52 27.28
C VAL A 368 -15.40 -8.94 26.02
N SER A 369 -16.46 -8.24 25.71
CA SER A 369 -17.24 -8.49 24.48
C SER A 369 -16.46 -8.05 23.26
N PRO A 370 -16.37 -8.88 22.21
CA PRO A 370 -15.87 -8.41 20.92
C PRO A 370 -16.85 -7.41 20.31
N PRO A 371 -16.39 -6.56 19.41
CA PRO A 371 -17.27 -5.73 18.58
C PRO A 371 -18.31 -6.58 17.83
N ASP A 372 -19.51 -6.03 17.60
CA ASP A 372 -20.63 -6.75 16.97
C ASP A 372 -20.34 -7.28 15.55
N TRP A 373 -19.31 -6.74 14.89
CA TRP A 373 -18.87 -7.15 13.55
C TRP A 373 -17.85 -8.30 13.56
N LEU A 374 -17.41 -8.78 14.74
CA LEU A 374 -16.57 -9.97 14.88
C LEU A 374 -17.42 -11.17 15.32
N ASP A 375 -17.10 -12.35 14.79
CA ASP A 375 -17.69 -13.62 15.23
C ASP A 375 -17.11 -14.01 16.61
N ALA A 376 -17.95 -13.85 17.64
CA ALA A 376 -17.58 -14.14 19.04
C ALA A 376 -17.27 -15.61 19.29
N ASP A 377 -17.96 -16.53 18.60
CA ASP A 377 -17.77 -17.98 18.78
C ASP A 377 -16.45 -18.41 18.15
N ARG A 378 -16.13 -17.89 16.96
CA ARG A 378 -14.82 -18.08 16.33
C ARG A 378 -13.69 -17.53 17.20
N ALA A 379 -13.85 -16.33 17.73
CA ALA A 379 -12.84 -15.70 18.59
C ALA A 379 -12.58 -16.53 19.87
N ARG A 380 -13.63 -17.06 20.50
CA ARG A 380 -13.50 -17.97 21.65
C ARG A 380 -12.79 -19.26 21.29
N ALA A 381 -13.19 -19.89 20.19
CA ALA A 381 -12.58 -21.14 19.73
C ALA A 381 -11.08 -20.96 19.43
N ALA A 382 -10.70 -19.86 18.79
CA ALA A 382 -9.30 -19.52 18.53
C ALA A 382 -8.51 -19.33 19.83
N TYR A 383 -9.04 -18.57 20.78
CA TYR A 383 -8.44 -18.36 22.09
C TYR A 383 -8.25 -19.69 22.87
N ALA A 384 -9.30 -20.52 22.90
CA ALA A 384 -9.24 -21.84 23.54
C ALA A 384 -8.09 -22.69 22.96
N SER A 385 -8.00 -22.72 21.65
CA SER A 385 -6.93 -23.43 20.93
C SER A 385 -5.54 -22.87 21.25
N PHE A 386 -5.35 -21.55 21.25
CA PHE A 386 -4.07 -20.91 21.53
C PHE A 386 -3.61 -21.12 22.99
N ARG A 387 -4.53 -21.05 23.93
CA ARG A 387 -4.21 -21.11 25.35
C ARG A 387 -4.30 -22.53 25.93
N GLY A 388 -4.89 -23.49 25.19
CA GLY A 388 -5.12 -24.82 25.64
C GLY A 388 -6.10 -24.86 26.84
N VAL A 389 -7.18 -24.09 26.77
CA VAL A 389 -8.23 -23.97 27.78
C VAL A 389 -9.58 -24.39 27.21
N ASP A 390 -10.46 -24.89 28.06
CA ASP A 390 -11.87 -25.10 27.71
C ASP A 390 -12.66 -23.81 27.97
N VAL A 391 -13.42 -23.33 26.98
CA VAL A 391 -14.18 -22.06 27.02
C VAL A 391 -15.61 -22.24 26.48
#